data_244c8d7ce47d7e3d8dc8775c8d9add78
#
_entry.id   244c8d7ce47d7e3d8dc8775c8d9add78
#
_cell.length_a   1.000
_cell.length_b   1.000
_cell.length_c   1.000
_cell.angle_alpha   90.00
_cell.angle_beta   90.00
_cell.angle_gamma   90.00
#
_symmetry.space_group_name_H-M   'P 1'
#
loop_
_entity.id
_entity.type
_entity.pdbx_description
1 polymer ?
#
loop_
_entity_poly.entity_id
_entity_poly.type
_entity_poly.pdbx_seq_one_letter_code
_entity_poly.pdbx_strand_id
1 'polypeptide(L)'
;KKGEFFKTLKEGMNENLEKKRALCEKAEALKDSTDWKVTADELTKLQKEWKTIGPVAKKYSDAVWKRFISACDYFFEQKNKATSSQRSVEQENLEKKKNIIEKLNAIDDQMDTEEATQLVRDLMKEWNGVGHVPFKEKDRIYKQYHSQIDKLFERFNISASNKKLSNFKSTISSIQEL
;
A
#
# COMPACT_ATOMS: atom_id res chain seq x y z
N LYS A 1 -0.73 -47.38 -37.76
CA LYS A 1 -0.60 -47.41 -36.31
C LYS A 1 0.40 -46.39 -35.81
N LYS A 2 1.56 -46.25 -36.45
CA LYS A 2 2.47 -45.15 -36.15
C LYS A 2 1.82 -43.80 -36.47
N GLY A 3 1.05 -43.73 -37.56
CA GLY A 3 0.32 -42.54 -37.96
C GLY A 3 -0.72 -42.12 -36.93
N GLU A 4 -1.43 -43.10 -36.33
CA GLU A 4 -2.39 -42.85 -35.28
C GLU A 4 -1.74 -42.29 -34.01
N PHE A 5 -0.60 -42.88 -33.67
CA PHE A 5 0.17 -42.42 -32.50
C PHE A 5 0.60 -40.96 -32.67
N PHE A 6 1.20 -40.61 -33.78
CA PHE A 6 1.64 -39.24 -34.07
C PHE A 6 0.46 -38.29 -34.17
N LYS A 7 -0.64 -38.72 -34.73
CA LYS A 7 -1.85 -37.91 -34.81
C LYS A 7 -2.40 -37.59 -33.42
N THR A 8 -2.49 -38.61 -32.55
CA THR A 8 -2.94 -38.45 -31.17
C THR A 8 -2.02 -37.50 -30.38
N LEU A 9 -0.72 -37.67 -30.55
CA LEU A 9 0.28 -36.80 -29.90
C LEU A 9 0.12 -35.36 -30.38
N LYS A 10 -0.02 -35.15 -31.66
CA LYS A 10 -0.21 -33.81 -32.25
C LYS A 10 -1.50 -33.17 -31.76
N GLU A 11 -2.60 -33.93 -31.68
CA GLU A 11 -3.88 -33.45 -31.17
C GLU A 11 -3.74 -33.04 -29.70
N GLY A 12 -3.06 -33.82 -28.89
CA GLY A 12 -2.76 -33.50 -27.49
C GLY A 12 -1.97 -32.21 -27.38
N MET A 13 -0.96 -32.02 -28.20
CA MET A 13 -0.18 -30.78 -28.23
C MET A 13 -1.00 -29.59 -28.66
N ASN A 14 -1.91 -29.76 -29.62
CA ASN A 14 -2.80 -28.69 -30.06
C ASN A 14 -3.78 -28.29 -28.95
N GLU A 15 -4.31 -29.26 -28.22
CA GLU A 15 -5.17 -28.99 -27.06
C GLU A 15 -4.41 -28.21 -25.99
N ASN A 16 -3.18 -28.63 -25.71
CA ASN A 16 -2.32 -27.95 -24.76
C ASN A 16 -2.05 -26.52 -25.19
N LEU A 17 -1.78 -26.30 -26.47
CA LEU A 17 -1.55 -24.99 -27.05
C LEU A 17 -2.78 -24.09 -26.85
N GLU A 18 -3.98 -24.59 -27.12
CA GLU A 18 -5.20 -23.82 -26.91
C GLU A 18 -5.42 -23.47 -25.45
N LYS A 19 -5.14 -24.39 -24.52
CA LYS A 19 -5.20 -24.14 -23.08
C LYS A 19 -4.22 -23.03 -22.67
N LYS A 20 -2.99 -23.11 -23.17
CA LYS A 20 -1.97 -22.08 -22.87
C LYS A 20 -2.34 -20.72 -23.45
N ARG A 21 -2.89 -20.68 -24.64
CA ARG A 21 -3.39 -19.44 -25.25
C ARG A 21 -4.52 -18.83 -24.42
N ALA A 22 -5.43 -19.67 -23.92
CA ALA A 22 -6.51 -19.21 -23.06
C ALA A 22 -5.96 -18.56 -21.77
N LEU A 23 -4.91 -19.14 -21.19
CA LEU A 23 -4.24 -18.55 -20.02
C LEU A 23 -3.56 -17.23 -20.37
N CYS A 24 -2.96 -17.13 -21.54
CA CYS A 24 -2.38 -15.86 -22.02
C CYS A 24 -3.46 -14.77 -22.11
N GLU A 25 -4.61 -15.10 -22.68
CA GLU A 25 -5.71 -14.15 -22.79
C GLU A 25 -6.21 -13.70 -21.43
N LYS A 26 -6.33 -14.61 -20.47
CA LYS A 26 -6.74 -14.29 -19.12
C LYS A 26 -5.72 -13.37 -18.43
N ALA A 27 -4.44 -13.68 -18.56
CA ALA A 27 -3.37 -12.87 -18.00
C ALA A 27 -3.36 -11.46 -18.61
N GLU A 28 -3.55 -11.38 -19.92
CA GLU A 28 -3.60 -10.10 -20.63
C GLU A 28 -4.80 -9.26 -20.19
N ALA A 29 -5.93 -9.90 -19.88
CA ALA A 29 -7.11 -9.20 -19.38
C ALA A 29 -6.90 -8.67 -17.96
N LEU A 30 -6.03 -9.32 -17.18
CA LEU A 30 -5.76 -8.97 -15.80
C LEU A 30 -4.62 -7.97 -15.60
N LYS A 31 -3.72 -7.86 -16.57
CA LYS A 31 -2.47 -7.11 -16.41
C LYS A 31 -2.66 -5.62 -16.09
N ASP A 32 -3.76 -5.02 -16.51
CA ASP A 32 -4.06 -3.61 -16.28
C ASP A 32 -4.90 -3.37 -15.01
N SER A 33 -5.20 -4.42 -14.27
CA SER A 33 -5.98 -4.31 -13.03
C SER A 33 -5.22 -3.54 -11.96
N THR A 34 -5.95 -2.75 -11.17
CA THR A 34 -5.39 -2.03 -10.02
C THR A 34 -5.74 -2.70 -8.69
N ASP A 35 -6.46 -3.82 -8.74
CA ASP A 35 -6.74 -4.63 -7.55
C ASP A 35 -5.55 -5.58 -7.33
N TRP A 36 -4.51 -5.04 -6.70
CA TRP A 36 -3.20 -5.68 -6.62
C TRP A 36 -3.24 -7.06 -5.97
N LYS A 37 -3.99 -7.19 -4.89
CA LYS A 37 -4.03 -8.44 -4.12
C LYS A 37 -4.79 -9.54 -4.87
N VAL A 38 -6.01 -9.26 -5.28
CA VAL A 38 -6.89 -10.24 -5.94
C VAL A 38 -6.27 -10.68 -7.27
N THR A 39 -5.81 -9.72 -8.05
CA THR A 39 -5.22 -10.01 -9.37
C THR A 39 -3.91 -10.77 -9.25
N ALA A 40 -3.06 -10.45 -8.26
CA ALA A 40 -1.84 -11.20 -8.01
C ALA A 40 -2.15 -12.67 -7.71
N ASP A 41 -3.17 -12.93 -6.89
CA ASP A 41 -3.60 -14.29 -6.56
C ASP A 41 -4.11 -15.02 -7.81
N GLU A 42 -4.88 -14.34 -8.66
CA GLU A 42 -5.38 -14.93 -9.89
C GLU A 42 -4.27 -15.27 -10.88
N LEU A 43 -3.32 -14.36 -11.07
CA LEU A 43 -2.17 -14.62 -11.93
C LEU A 43 -1.33 -15.77 -11.40
N THR A 44 -1.18 -15.89 -10.10
CA THR A 44 -0.47 -17.01 -9.47
C THR A 44 -1.20 -18.33 -9.76
N LYS A 45 -2.52 -18.35 -9.72
CA LYS A 45 -3.32 -19.52 -10.10
C LYS A 45 -3.11 -19.88 -11.55
N LEU A 46 -3.09 -18.91 -12.46
CA LEU A 46 -2.83 -19.14 -13.88
C LEU A 46 -1.45 -19.74 -14.09
N GLN A 47 -0.45 -19.28 -13.35
CA GLN A 47 0.91 -19.85 -13.41
C GLN A 47 0.93 -21.31 -12.98
N LYS A 48 0.17 -21.66 -11.96
CA LYS A 48 0.04 -23.03 -11.50
C LYS A 48 -0.65 -23.90 -12.53
N GLU A 49 -1.72 -23.40 -13.15
CA GLU A 49 -2.42 -24.09 -14.23
C GLU A 49 -1.49 -24.33 -15.42
N TRP A 50 -0.68 -23.34 -15.76
CA TRP A 50 0.30 -23.46 -16.85
C TRP A 50 1.20 -24.68 -16.66
N LYS A 51 1.66 -24.88 -15.43
CA LYS A 51 2.54 -26.01 -15.11
C LYS A 51 1.85 -27.36 -15.24
N THR A 52 0.52 -27.41 -15.14
CA THR A 52 -0.24 -28.65 -15.28
C THR A 52 -0.55 -28.98 -16.72
N ILE A 53 -0.39 -28.01 -17.62
CA ILE A 53 -0.63 -28.24 -19.06
C ILE A 53 0.60 -28.90 -19.66
N GLY A 54 0.38 -29.92 -20.48
CA GLY A 54 1.45 -30.64 -21.08
C GLY A 54 2.17 -29.89 -22.19
N PRO A 55 3.07 -30.55 -22.89
CA PRO A 55 3.90 -29.89 -23.90
C PRO A 55 3.10 -29.43 -25.12
N VAL A 56 3.63 -28.42 -25.80
CA VAL A 56 3.11 -27.92 -27.07
C VAL A 56 4.18 -28.06 -28.13
N ALA A 57 3.79 -27.92 -29.40
CA ALA A 57 4.75 -27.98 -30.50
C ALA A 57 5.84 -26.93 -30.28
N LYS A 58 7.09 -27.33 -30.49
CA LYS A 58 8.28 -26.50 -30.22
C LYS A 58 8.20 -25.14 -30.91
N LYS A 59 7.65 -25.07 -32.09
CA LYS A 59 7.53 -23.81 -32.85
C LYS A 59 6.64 -22.78 -32.19
N TYR A 60 5.73 -23.20 -31.28
CA TYR A 60 4.84 -22.28 -30.56
C TYR A 60 5.23 -22.11 -29.10
N SER A 61 6.02 -23.01 -28.56
CA SER A 61 6.34 -23.06 -27.12
C SER A 61 6.90 -21.73 -26.58
N ASP A 62 7.93 -21.22 -27.24
CA ASP A 62 8.57 -19.97 -26.79
C ASP A 62 7.64 -18.77 -26.94
N ALA A 63 6.89 -18.71 -28.02
CA ALA A 63 6.00 -17.60 -28.31
C ALA A 63 4.87 -17.48 -27.26
N VAL A 64 4.22 -18.60 -26.92
CA VAL A 64 3.14 -18.57 -25.92
C VAL A 64 3.68 -18.31 -24.53
N TRP A 65 4.86 -18.85 -24.20
CA TRP A 65 5.50 -18.59 -22.91
C TRP A 65 5.83 -17.11 -22.77
N LYS A 66 6.45 -16.50 -23.77
CA LYS A 66 6.77 -15.08 -23.77
C LYS A 66 5.51 -14.22 -23.61
N ARG A 67 4.47 -14.57 -24.32
CA ARG A 67 3.19 -13.86 -24.23
C ARG A 67 2.63 -13.89 -22.81
N PHE A 68 2.61 -15.07 -22.21
CA PHE A 68 2.09 -15.27 -20.86
C PHE A 68 2.92 -14.53 -19.82
N ILE A 69 4.24 -14.75 -19.85
CA ILE A 69 5.13 -14.16 -18.85
C ILE A 69 5.20 -12.63 -18.96
N SER A 70 5.12 -12.11 -20.20
CA SER A 70 5.11 -10.65 -20.42
C SER A 70 3.91 -10.00 -19.76
N ALA A 71 2.73 -10.62 -19.83
CA ALA A 71 1.53 -10.10 -19.17
C ALA A 71 1.68 -10.15 -17.65
N CYS A 72 2.20 -11.24 -17.10
CA CYS A 72 2.43 -11.39 -15.67
C CYS A 72 3.46 -10.36 -15.17
N ASP A 73 4.58 -10.24 -15.87
CA ASP A 73 5.65 -9.30 -15.51
C ASP A 73 5.17 -7.87 -15.55
N TYR A 74 4.39 -7.50 -16.54
CA TYR A 74 3.81 -6.17 -16.65
C TYR A 74 2.97 -5.84 -15.40
N PHE A 75 2.08 -6.75 -15.01
CA PHE A 75 1.23 -6.54 -13.84
C PHE A 75 2.08 -6.37 -12.57
N PHE A 76 3.03 -7.26 -12.33
CA PHE A 76 3.85 -7.21 -11.11
C PHE A 76 4.76 -5.99 -11.08
N GLU A 77 5.24 -5.53 -12.23
CA GLU A 77 5.99 -4.29 -12.33
C GLU A 77 5.14 -3.08 -11.93
N GLN A 78 3.91 -3.00 -12.43
CA GLN A 78 2.98 -1.92 -12.07
C GLN A 78 2.63 -1.98 -10.58
N LYS A 79 2.41 -3.18 -10.05
CA LYS A 79 2.15 -3.39 -8.63
C LYS A 79 3.32 -2.88 -7.77
N ASN A 80 4.54 -3.23 -8.14
CA ASN A 80 5.74 -2.80 -7.41
C ASN A 80 5.90 -1.28 -7.45
N LYS A 81 5.65 -0.65 -8.57
CA LYS A 81 5.70 0.81 -8.70
C LYS A 81 4.69 1.49 -7.79
N ALA A 82 3.45 1.01 -7.79
CA ALA A 82 2.38 1.55 -6.95
C ALA A 82 2.71 1.39 -5.48
N THR A 83 3.21 0.22 -5.06
CA THR A 83 3.60 -0.06 -3.68
C THR A 83 4.77 0.83 -3.25
N SER A 84 5.75 1.00 -4.12
CA SER A 84 6.91 1.85 -3.85
C SER A 84 6.51 3.31 -3.68
N SER A 85 5.63 3.83 -4.54
CA SER A 85 5.09 5.18 -4.44
C SER A 85 4.37 5.39 -3.11
N GLN A 86 3.53 4.44 -2.72
CA GLN A 86 2.79 4.51 -1.45
C GLN A 86 3.75 4.54 -0.26
N ARG A 87 4.78 3.69 -0.27
CA ARG A 87 5.81 3.65 0.79
C ARG A 87 6.54 4.98 0.88
N SER A 88 6.84 5.59 -0.25
CA SER A 88 7.53 6.88 -0.30
C SER A 88 6.69 7.97 0.34
N VAL A 89 5.40 8.05 0.00
CA VAL A 89 4.47 9.02 0.57
C VAL A 89 4.32 8.80 2.08
N GLU A 90 4.17 7.55 2.51
CA GLU A 90 4.05 7.22 3.94
C GLU A 90 5.31 7.61 4.71
N GLN A 91 6.48 7.40 4.12
CA GLN A 91 7.74 7.79 4.74
C GLN A 91 7.85 9.29 4.87
N GLU A 92 7.46 10.05 3.87
CA GLU A 92 7.41 11.52 3.93
C GLU A 92 6.47 11.99 5.04
N ASN A 93 5.30 11.36 5.16
CA ASN A 93 4.33 11.67 6.20
C ASN A 93 4.92 11.39 7.59
N LEU A 94 5.65 10.29 7.73
CA LEU A 94 6.32 9.94 8.98
C LEU A 94 7.33 11.02 9.37
N GLU A 95 8.13 11.48 8.42
CA GLU A 95 9.11 12.55 8.68
C GLU A 95 8.41 13.86 9.09
N LYS A 96 7.32 14.21 8.45
CA LYS A 96 6.52 15.39 8.81
C LYS A 96 6.00 15.28 10.23
N LYS A 97 5.48 14.12 10.62
CA LYS A 97 4.98 13.89 11.98
C LYS A 97 6.10 13.93 13.01
N LYS A 98 7.25 13.36 12.72
CA LYS A 98 8.43 13.46 13.60
C LYS A 98 8.86 14.89 13.80
N ASN A 99 8.87 15.69 12.74
CA ASN A 99 9.20 17.12 12.83
C ASN A 99 8.23 17.88 13.72
N ILE A 100 6.94 17.55 13.64
CA ILE A 100 5.93 18.15 14.51
C ILE A 100 6.22 17.83 15.97
N ILE A 101 6.54 16.59 16.29
CA ILE A 101 6.89 16.15 17.64
C ILE A 101 8.15 16.89 18.13
N GLU A 102 9.16 17.04 17.28
CA GLU A 102 10.38 17.80 17.62
C GLU A 102 10.05 19.25 17.95
N LYS A 103 9.18 19.88 17.17
CA LYS A 103 8.75 21.25 17.42
C LYS A 103 7.99 21.36 18.75
N LEU A 104 7.16 20.37 19.06
CA LEU A 104 6.47 20.32 20.36
C LEU A 104 7.46 20.15 21.50
N ASN A 105 8.48 19.32 21.33
CA ASN A 105 9.54 19.13 22.33
C ASN A 105 10.37 20.39 22.54
N ALA A 106 10.49 21.23 21.53
CA ALA A 106 11.26 22.47 21.59
C ALA A 106 10.53 23.61 22.30
N ILE A 107 9.24 23.46 22.59
CA ILE A 107 8.48 24.46 23.32
C ILE A 107 9.00 24.53 24.76
N ASP A 108 9.50 25.72 25.12
CA ASP A 108 10.19 25.97 26.37
C ASP A 108 9.21 26.49 27.43
N ASP A 109 9.48 26.19 28.68
CA ASP A 109 8.73 26.72 29.85
C ASP A 109 8.83 28.24 29.93
N GLN A 110 9.87 28.82 29.36
CA GLN A 110 10.09 30.24 29.34
C GLN A 110 9.24 30.99 28.30
N MET A 111 8.63 30.26 27.40
CA MET A 111 7.80 30.83 26.35
C MET A 111 6.52 31.41 26.94
N ASP A 112 6.05 32.53 26.38
CA ASP A 112 4.78 33.11 26.77
C ASP A 112 3.63 32.10 26.54
N THR A 113 2.72 32.02 27.52
CA THR A 113 1.61 31.07 27.51
C THR A 113 0.74 31.21 26.26
N GLU A 114 0.45 32.43 25.82
CA GLU A 114 -0.34 32.66 24.61
C GLU A 114 0.37 32.20 23.36
N GLU A 115 1.67 32.51 23.26
CA GLU A 115 2.49 32.06 22.14
C GLU A 115 2.58 30.52 22.09
N ALA A 116 2.83 29.91 23.24
CA ALA A 116 2.93 28.46 23.36
C ALA A 116 1.60 27.79 22.98
N THR A 117 0.49 28.32 23.47
CA THR A 117 -0.85 27.80 23.15
C THR A 117 -1.13 27.89 21.67
N GLN A 118 -0.81 29.03 21.06
CA GLN A 118 -1.04 29.21 19.62
C GLN A 118 -0.16 28.25 18.81
N LEU A 119 1.10 28.09 19.19
CA LEU A 119 2.03 27.20 18.53
C LEU A 119 1.57 25.73 18.64
N VAL A 120 1.11 25.31 19.82
CA VAL A 120 0.56 23.98 20.02
C VAL A 120 -0.65 23.75 19.11
N ARG A 121 -1.55 24.70 19.05
CA ARG A 121 -2.73 24.60 18.17
C ARG A 121 -2.35 24.49 16.71
N ASP A 122 -1.38 25.27 16.26
CA ASP A 122 -0.90 25.26 14.88
C ASP A 122 -0.27 23.92 14.55
N LEU A 123 0.52 23.37 15.47
CA LEU A 123 1.15 22.06 15.28
C LEU A 123 0.12 20.94 15.29
N MET A 124 -0.92 21.03 16.09
CA MET A 124 -2.02 20.07 16.08
C MET A 124 -2.76 20.10 14.76
N LYS A 125 -2.96 21.28 14.21
CA LYS A 125 -3.56 21.44 12.88
C LYS A 125 -2.71 20.79 11.79
N GLU A 126 -1.42 21.06 11.84
CA GLU A 126 -0.45 20.43 10.93
C GLU A 126 -0.52 18.91 11.02
N TRP A 127 -0.52 18.36 12.23
CA TRP A 127 -0.60 16.92 12.45
C TRP A 127 -1.84 16.31 11.78
N ASN A 128 -2.98 16.95 11.97
CA ASN A 128 -4.24 16.47 11.40
C ASN A 128 -4.26 16.53 9.87
N GLY A 129 -3.44 17.40 9.28
CA GLY A 129 -3.30 17.52 7.84
C GLY A 129 -2.33 16.54 7.21
N VAL A 130 -1.51 15.84 8.02
CA VAL A 130 -0.57 14.85 7.51
C VAL A 130 -1.29 13.52 7.29
N GLY A 131 -1.01 12.88 6.17
CA GLY A 131 -1.64 11.61 5.81
C GLY A 131 -1.08 10.41 6.54
N HIS A 132 -1.36 9.24 6.01
CA HIS A 132 -0.95 7.97 6.63
C HIS A 132 0.56 7.81 6.71
N VAL A 133 1.00 7.17 7.79
CA VAL A 133 2.40 6.79 8.01
C VAL A 133 2.53 5.26 7.89
N PRO A 134 3.75 4.73 7.79
CA PRO A 134 3.92 3.27 7.75
C PRO A 134 3.26 2.62 8.97
N PHE A 135 2.56 1.54 8.72
CA PHE A 135 1.77 0.84 9.75
C PHE A 135 2.58 0.52 11.01
N LYS A 136 3.82 0.11 10.83
CA LYS A 136 4.72 -0.25 11.94
C LYS A 136 4.99 0.90 12.89
N GLU A 137 4.94 2.13 12.38
CA GLU A 137 5.27 3.34 13.15
C GLU A 137 4.05 4.05 13.71
N LYS A 138 2.87 3.71 13.20
CA LYS A 138 1.62 4.40 13.49
C LYS A 138 1.34 4.58 14.99
N ASP A 139 1.32 3.48 15.73
CA ASP A 139 0.99 3.51 17.16
C ASP A 139 2.06 4.23 17.98
N ARG A 140 3.32 3.99 17.64
CA ARG A 140 4.45 4.61 18.34
C ARG A 140 4.45 6.11 18.18
N ILE A 141 4.30 6.59 16.96
CA ILE A 141 4.32 8.03 16.69
C ILE A 141 3.11 8.73 17.29
N TYR A 142 1.95 8.08 17.28
CA TYR A 142 0.73 8.57 17.89
C TYR A 142 0.89 8.75 19.41
N LYS A 143 1.45 7.76 20.07
CA LYS A 143 1.70 7.81 21.53
C LYS A 143 2.66 8.93 21.89
N GLN A 144 3.73 9.08 21.13
CA GLN A 144 4.72 10.16 21.36
C GLN A 144 4.05 11.52 21.22
N TYR A 145 3.25 11.69 20.20
CA TYR A 145 2.54 12.93 19.94
C TYR A 145 1.58 13.27 21.09
N HIS A 146 0.71 12.34 21.45
CA HIS A 146 -0.29 12.56 22.51
C HIS A 146 0.35 12.79 23.87
N SER A 147 1.41 12.07 24.18
CA SER A 147 2.16 12.27 25.42
C SER A 147 2.70 13.70 25.49
N GLN A 148 3.23 14.20 24.39
CA GLN A 148 3.79 15.54 24.35
C GLN A 148 2.70 16.61 24.43
N ILE A 149 1.58 16.40 23.74
CA ILE A 149 0.43 17.31 23.80
C ILE A 149 -0.11 17.40 25.22
N ASP A 150 -0.29 16.28 25.90
CA ASP A 150 -0.78 16.24 27.27
C ASP A 150 0.16 17.00 28.23
N LYS A 151 1.45 16.80 28.09
CA LYS A 151 2.46 17.51 28.89
C LYS A 151 2.39 19.01 28.67
N LEU A 152 2.23 19.45 27.43
CA LEU A 152 2.16 20.87 27.11
C LEU A 152 0.86 21.50 27.62
N PHE A 153 -0.25 20.80 27.50
CA PHE A 153 -1.53 21.28 28.01
C PHE A 153 -1.47 21.45 29.52
N GLU A 154 -0.85 20.53 30.22
CA GLU A 154 -0.66 20.60 31.67
C GLU A 154 0.31 21.71 32.04
N ARG A 155 1.45 21.79 31.37
CA ARG A 155 2.51 22.78 31.66
C ARG A 155 2.05 24.21 31.48
N PHE A 156 1.32 24.51 30.43
CA PHE A 156 0.84 25.84 30.09
C PHE A 156 -0.60 26.07 30.54
N ASN A 157 -1.18 25.12 31.25
CA ASN A 157 -2.55 25.23 31.77
C ASN A 157 -3.55 25.61 30.66
N ILE A 158 -3.44 24.95 29.52
CA ILE A 158 -4.31 25.18 28.36
C ILE A 158 -5.72 24.73 28.76
N SER A 159 -6.71 25.55 28.45
CA SER A 159 -8.07 25.34 28.92
C SER A 159 -8.68 24.03 28.41
N ALA A 160 -9.59 23.47 29.21
CA ALA A 160 -10.31 22.24 28.87
C ALA A 160 -11.07 22.34 27.53
N SER A 161 -11.56 23.53 27.20
CA SER A 161 -12.27 23.74 25.94
C SER A 161 -11.33 23.60 24.73
N ASN A 162 -10.09 24.07 24.86
CA ASN A 162 -9.08 23.89 23.84
C ASN A 162 -8.70 22.40 23.67
N LYS A 163 -8.55 21.72 24.79
CA LYS A 163 -8.25 20.27 24.80
C LYS A 163 -9.40 19.50 24.20
N LYS A 164 -10.63 19.83 24.55
CA LYS A 164 -11.82 19.22 24.00
C LYS A 164 -11.93 19.39 22.49
N LEU A 165 -11.64 20.56 22.00
CA LEU A 165 -11.63 20.86 20.58
C LEU A 165 -10.60 20.01 19.84
N SER A 166 -9.42 19.88 20.43
CA SER A 166 -8.37 19.02 19.88
C SER A 166 -8.83 17.56 19.83
N ASN A 167 -9.39 17.06 20.93
CA ASN A 167 -9.87 15.69 21.00
C ASN A 167 -11.03 15.45 20.03
N PHE A 168 -11.88 16.43 19.85
CA PHE A 168 -12.97 16.36 18.89
C PHE A 168 -12.47 16.16 17.47
N LYS A 169 -11.44 16.90 17.06
CA LYS A 169 -10.82 16.75 15.75
C LYS A 169 -10.04 15.48 15.61
N SER A 170 -9.38 15.04 16.66
CA SER A 170 -8.58 13.84 16.61
C SER A 170 -9.42 12.61 16.82
N THR A 171 -10.61 12.76 17.39
CA THR A 171 -11.48 11.65 17.55
C THR A 171 -12.58 11.70 16.61
N ILE A 172 -12.64 12.69 16.12
CA ILE A 172 -13.13 12.62 14.99
C ILE A 172 -12.14 12.08 14.29
N SER A 173 -11.43 12.39 14.45
CA SER A 173 -10.47 11.82 15.14
C SER A 173 -10.80 11.11 16.35
N SER A 174 -11.44 11.59 17.17
CA SER A 174 -11.89 11.00 18.35
C SER A 174 -12.82 11.82 19.10
N ILE A 175 -13.39 13.02 19.12
CA ILE A 175 -13.82 13.70 19.72
C ILE A 175 -14.31 13.73 20.42
N GLN A 176 -14.39 14.64 20.44
CA GLN A 176 -14.30 15.15 21.11
C GLN A 176 -14.65 15.22 21.83
N GLU A 177 -14.83 15.78 21.92
CA GLU A 177 -14.86 16.13 22.61
C GLU A 177 -15.21 16.35 23.08
N LEU A 178 -15.64 17.22 22.80
CA LEU A 178 -15.63 17.88 23.05
C LEU A 178 -15.55 17.99 23.36
#